data_08b5fa4635a084fe92f5f0d54ed0575f
#
_entry.id   08b5fa4635a084fe92f5f0d54ed0575f
#
_cell.length_a   1.000
_cell.length_b   1.000
_cell.length_c   1.000
_cell.angle_alpha   90.00
_cell.angle_beta   90.00
_cell.angle_gamma   90.00
#
_symmetry.space_group_name_H-M   'P 1'
#
loop_
_entity.id
_entity.type
_entity.pdbx_description
1 polymer ?
#
loop_
_entity_poly.entity_id
_entity_poly.type
_entity_poly.pdbx_seq_one_letter_code
_entity_poly.pdbx_strand_id
1 'polypeptide(L)'
;MMPRLKSFLLMSFFVVSGVAAVATHVWRQRFEAEFDPRPLYSVISAQFEACRSDDFGKAYGQASRGVQERFTLIQYVSKIRTEYGPISQFQTLQFGPTSLEFHRATVEVYLISDSGQVTPALFTMIQENGLWRIENFEVYETWPLGRRLAGSSV
;
A
#
# COMPACT_ATOMS: atom_id res chain seq x y z
N MET A 1 6.21 52.26 26.39
CA MET A 1 6.41 51.07 27.23
C MET A 1 5.54 49.89 26.72
N MET A 2 5.80 49.32 25.55
CA MET A 2 5.08 48.12 25.00
C MET A 2 5.84 47.32 23.96
N PRO A 3 7.16 47.09 24.01
CA PRO A 3 7.79 46.14 23.10
C PRO A 3 7.95 44.72 23.68
N ARG A 4 7.91 44.56 24.98
CA ARG A 4 8.21 43.25 25.63
C ARG A 4 7.06 42.23 25.54
N LEU A 5 5.81 42.67 25.46
CA LEU A 5 4.66 41.78 25.39
C LEU A 5 4.53 41.06 24.04
N LYS A 6 4.87 41.76 22.94
CA LYS A 6 4.86 41.19 21.58
C LYS A 6 5.94 40.13 21.36
N SER A 7 7.11 40.29 21.96
CA SER A 7 8.18 39.29 21.90
C SER A 7 7.83 38.00 22.68
N PHE A 8 7.18 38.14 23.82
CA PHE A 8 6.73 36.96 24.56
C PHE A 8 5.64 36.17 23.86
N LEU A 9 4.71 36.85 23.19
CA LEU A 9 3.63 36.20 22.41
C LEU A 9 4.17 35.46 21.19
N LEU A 10 5.15 36.07 20.48
CA LEU A 10 5.83 35.43 19.34
C LEU A 10 6.64 34.21 19.77
N MET A 11 7.38 34.31 20.88
CA MET A 11 8.19 33.22 21.39
C MET A 11 7.34 32.03 21.88
N SER A 12 6.18 32.29 22.50
CA SER A 12 5.24 31.27 22.90
C SER A 12 4.61 30.54 21.71
N PHE A 13 4.32 31.24 20.61
CA PHE A 13 3.78 30.65 19.40
C PHE A 13 4.76 29.68 18.74
N PHE A 14 6.04 30.03 18.68
CA PHE A 14 7.08 29.14 18.13
C PHE A 14 7.32 27.90 18.98
N VAL A 15 7.24 28.01 20.31
CA VAL A 15 7.39 26.86 21.21
C VAL A 15 6.21 25.89 21.06
N VAL A 16 4.97 26.39 20.99
CA VAL A 16 3.77 25.57 20.81
C VAL A 16 3.77 24.87 19.45
N SER A 17 4.18 25.59 18.38
CA SER A 17 4.31 25.02 17.05
C SER A 17 5.38 23.93 16.98
N GLY A 18 6.51 24.12 17.64
CA GLY A 18 7.60 23.14 17.71
C GLY A 18 7.19 21.86 18.46
N VAL A 19 6.49 22.00 19.57
CA VAL A 19 6.00 20.85 20.35
C VAL A 19 4.94 20.05 19.58
N ALA A 20 4.03 20.72 18.88
CA ALA A 20 3.04 20.06 18.03
C ALA A 20 3.69 19.27 16.88
N ALA A 21 4.71 19.82 16.22
CA ALA A 21 5.44 19.17 15.16
C ALA A 21 6.21 17.92 15.65
N VAL A 22 6.84 17.99 16.81
CA VAL A 22 7.54 16.86 17.42
C VAL A 22 6.55 15.79 17.89
N ALA A 23 5.43 16.19 18.47
CA ALA A 23 4.40 15.25 18.92
C ALA A 23 3.81 14.47 17.73
N THR A 24 3.49 15.14 16.62
CA THR A 24 2.98 14.48 15.39
C THR A 24 4.04 13.55 14.78
N HIS A 25 5.31 13.93 14.82
CA HIS A 25 6.39 13.08 14.30
C HIS A 25 6.60 11.82 15.15
N VAL A 26 6.61 11.96 16.47
CA VAL A 26 6.74 10.83 17.40
C VAL A 26 5.52 9.89 17.36
N TRP A 27 4.32 10.45 17.21
CA TRP A 27 3.10 9.65 17.00
C TRP A 27 3.15 8.86 15.70
N ARG A 28 3.58 9.49 14.62
CA ARG A 28 3.72 8.82 13.33
C ARG A 28 4.74 7.68 13.36
N GLN A 29 5.91 7.91 13.97
CA GLN A 29 6.94 6.87 14.13
C GLN A 29 6.48 5.71 15.02
N ARG A 30 5.68 5.97 16.07
CA ARG A 30 5.12 4.89 16.91
C ARG A 30 4.09 4.05 16.15
N PHE A 31 3.26 4.65 15.32
CA PHE A 31 2.30 3.92 14.49
C PHE A 31 3.00 3.06 13.43
N GLU A 32 4.06 3.58 12.81
CA GLU A 32 4.86 2.84 11.83
C GLU A 32 5.68 1.70 12.47
N ALA A 33 6.13 1.86 13.73
CA ALA A 33 6.90 0.85 14.44
C ALA A 33 6.06 -0.33 14.98
N GLU A 34 4.74 -0.19 15.06
CA GLU A 34 3.83 -1.20 15.63
C GLU A 34 3.00 -1.93 14.55
N PHE A 35 3.05 -1.47 13.30
CA PHE A 35 2.30 -2.09 12.22
C PHE A 35 3.03 -3.33 11.66
N ASP A 36 2.40 -4.49 11.82
CA ASP A 36 2.86 -5.73 11.21
C ASP A 36 2.30 -5.87 9.78
N PRO A 37 3.12 -5.81 8.73
CA PRO A 37 2.66 -5.91 7.35
C PRO A 37 2.39 -7.37 6.90
N ARG A 38 2.74 -8.37 7.69
CA ARG A 38 2.58 -9.79 7.32
C ARG A 38 1.15 -10.18 6.92
N PRO A 39 0.08 -9.68 7.56
CA PRO A 39 -1.28 -9.95 7.10
C PRO A 39 -1.56 -9.46 5.68
N LEU A 40 -1.01 -8.31 5.27
CA LEU A 40 -1.12 -7.80 3.90
C LEU A 40 -0.40 -8.73 2.91
N TYR A 41 0.83 -9.11 3.23
CA TYR A 41 1.65 -9.99 2.40
C TYR A 41 0.99 -11.35 2.19
N SER A 42 0.36 -11.89 3.23
CA SER A 42 -0.39 -13.14 3.16
C SER A 42 -1.53 -13.09 2.15
N VAL A 43 -2.32 -12.02 2.17
CA VAL A 43 -3.45 -11.83 1.23
C VAL A 43 -2.96 -11.66 -0.21
N ILE A 44 -1.92 -10.87 -0.43
CA ILE A 44 -1.32 -10.67 -1.75
C ILE A 44 -0.75 -11.98 -2.29
N SER A 45 0.00 -12.71 -1.46
CA SER A 45 0.55 -14.02 -1.86
C SER A 45 -0.54 -15.03 -2.19
N ALA A 46 -1.61 -15.06 -1.41
CA ALA A 46 -2.75 -15.97 -1.65
C ALA A 46 -3.46 -15.65 -2.97
N GLN A 47 -3.65 -14.36 -3.31
CA GLN A 47 -4.21 -13.96 -4.59
C GLN A 47 -3.28 -14.34 -5.76
N PHE A 48 -1.99 -14.05 -5.62
CA PHE A 48 -1.00 -14.36 -6.65
C PHE A 48 -0.96 -15.86 -6.96
N GLU A 49 -0.91 -16.70 -5.92
CA GLU A 49 -0.88 -18.14 -6.09
C GLU A 49 -2.18 -18.68 -6.69
N ALA A 50 -3.32 -18.12 -6.30
CA ALA A 50 -4.61 -18.46 -6.89
C ALA A 50 -4.66 -18.10 -8.39
N CYS A 51 -4.14 -16.94 -8.78
CA CYS A 51 -4.04 -16.55 -10.19
C CYS A 51 -3.10 -17.45 -10.98
N ARG A 52 -1.98 -17.88 -10.40
CA ARG A 52 -1.03 -18.80 -11.04
C ARG A 52 -1.61 -20.19 -11.28
N SER A 53 -2.45 -20.64 -10.37
CA SER A 53 -3.13 -21.95 -10.47
C SER A 53 -4.47 -21.89 -11.21
N ASP A 54 -4.80 -20.78 -11.87
CA ASP A 54 -6.09 -20.52 -12.53
C ASP A 54 -7.30 -20.66 -11.59
N ASP A 55 -7.10 -20.61 -10.28
CA ASP A 55 -8.17 -20.58 -9.27
C ASP A 55 -8.68 -19.13 -9.09
N PHE A 56 -9.30 -18.61 -10.13
CA PHE A 56 -9.81 -17.24 -10.14
C PHE A 56 -10.95 -17.01 -9.14
N GLY A 57 -11.65 -18.06 -8.73
CA GLY A 57 -12.66 -17.96 -7.67
C GLY A 57 -12.02 -17.58 -6.34
N LYS A 58 -10.92 -18.23 -5.99
CA LYS A 58 -10.14 -17.92 -4.80
C LYS A 58 -9.46 -16.53 -4.90
N ALA A 59 -8.90 -16.18 -6.06
CA ALA A 59 -8.32 -14.86 -6.29
C ALA A 59 -9.37 -13.74 -6.10
N TYR A 60 -10.56 -13.91 -6.68
CA TYR A 60 -11.69 -12.99 -6.54
C TYR A 60 -12.18 -12.87 -5.10
N GLY A 61 -12.11 -13.95 -4.33
CA GLY A 61 -12.42 -13.96 -2.90
C GLY A 61 -11.47 -13.09 -2.05
N GLN A 62 -10.26 -12.78 -2.53
CA GLN A 62 -9.34 -11.84 -1.85
C GLN A 62 -9.63 -10.37 -2.18
N ALA A 63 -10.42 -10.11 -3.23
CA ALA A 63 -10.79 -8.77 -3.62
C ALA A 63 -11.75 -8.13 -2.61
N SER A 64 -11.70 -6.80 -2.50
CA SER A 64 -12.60 -6.04 -1.65
C SER A 64 -14.06 -6.17 -2.11
N ARG A 65 -14.98 -5.92 -1.19
CA ARG A 65 -16.40 -5.88 -1.49
C ARG A 65 -16.70 -4.88 -2.61
N GLY A 66 -16.06 -3.71 -2.60
CA GLY A 66 -16.23 -2.72 -3.65
C GLY A 66 -15.79 -3.21 -5.03
N VAL A 67 -14.79 -4.07 -5.11
CA VAL A 67 -14.39 -4.75 -6.37
C VAL A 67 -15.43 -5.78 -6.77
N GLN A 68 -15.90 -6.61 -5.83
CA GLN A 68 -16.89 -7.66 -6.09
C GLN A 68 -18.27 -7.10 -6.46
N GLU A 69 -18.62 -5.90 -6.00
CA GLU A 69 -19.84 -5.21 -6.39
C GLU A 69 -19.75 -4.58 -7.79
N ARG A 70 -18.55 -4.16 -8.22
CA ARG A 70 -18.31 -3.54 -9.55
C ARG A 70 -18.10 -4.56 -10.66
N PHE A 71 -17.52 -5.71 -10.35
CA PHE A 71 -17.13 -6.71 -11.33
C PHE A 71 -17.67 -8.08 -10.94
N THR A 72 -18.33 -8.75 -11.86
CA THR A 72 -18.61 -10.19 -11.74
C THR A 72 -17.30 -10.96 -11.82
N LEU A 73 -17.31 -12.22 -11.38
CA LEU A 73 -16.13 -13.10 -11.49
C LEU A 73 -15.58 -13.15 -12.95
N ILE A 74 -16.48 -13.24 -13.94
CA ILE A 74 -16.09 -13.30 -15.36
C ILE A 74 -15.39 -12.01 -15.79
N GLN A 75 -15.94 -10.85 -15.40
CA GLN A 75 -15.32 -9.55 -15.71
C GLN A 75 -14.00 -9.38 -14.98
N TYR A 76 -13.89 -9.82 -13.75
CA TYR A 76 -12.65 -9.81 -12.98
C TYR A 76 -11.56 -10.65 -13.65
N VAL A 77 -11.87 -11.88 -14.06
CA VAL A 77 -10.95 -12.76 -14.79
C VAL A 77 -10.50 -12.14 -16.10
N SER A 78 -11.44 -11.57 -16.88
CA SER A 78 -11.13 -10.88 -18.12
C SER A 78 -10.16 -9.72 -17.89
N LYS A 79 -10.43 -8.89 -16.86
CA LYS A 79 -9.57 -7.77 -16.47
C LYS A 79 -8.15 -8.23 -16.09
N ILE A 80 -8.04 -9.26 -15.25
CA ILE A 80 -6.74 -9.82 -14.84
C ILE A 80 -5.96 -10.29 -16.07
N ARG A 81 -6.58 -11.03 -16.98
CA ARG A 81 -5.90 -11.56 -18.16
C ARG A 81 -5.50 -10.49 -19.17
N THR A 82 -6.30 -9.44 -19.32
CA THR A 82 -6.08 -8.39 -20.31
C THR A 82 -5.09 -7.32 -19.83
N GLU A 83 -5.23 -6.87 -18.58
CA GLU A 83 -4.46 -5.72 -18.07
C GLU A 83 -3.13 -6.14 -17.47
N TYR A 84 -3.03 -7.35 -16.92
CA TYR A 84 -1.84 -7.78 -16.18
C TYR A 84 -1.04 -8.86 -16.86
N GLY A 85 -1.39 -9.18 -18.11
CA GLY A 85 -0.73 -10.22 -18.88
C GLY A 85 -0.79 -11.60 -18.19
N PRO A 86 -0.01 -12.55 -18.65
CA PRO A 86 0.02 -13.86 -18.00
C PRO A 86 0.75 -13.76 -16.66
N ILE A 87 0.00 -13.58 -15.56
CA ILE A 87 0.55 -13.64 -14.18
C ILE A 87 1.32 -14.95 -13.97
N SER A 88 0.97 -15.99 -14.71
CA SER A 88 1.67 -17.28 -14.72
C SER A 88 3.16 -17.20 -15.09
N GLN A 89 3.60 -16.14 -15.76
CA GLN A 89 5.03 -15.95 -16.09
C GLN A 89 5.88 -15.52 -14.88
N PHE A 90 5.25 -15.01 -13.83
CA PHE A 90 5.97 -14.59 -12.63
C PHE A 90 6.06 -15.76 -11.66
N GLN A 91 7.26 -16.01 -11.14
CA GLN A 91 7.54 -17.13 -10.24
C GLN A 91 7.56 -16.70 -8.77
N THR A 92 7.99 -15.47 -8.52
CA THR A 92 8.28 -15.00 -7.17
C THR A 92 7.76 -13.59 -6.95
N LEU A 93 7.33 -13.34 -5.71
CA LEU A 93 7.02 -12.01 -5.21
C LEU A 93 8.12 -11.57 -4.24
N GLN A 94 8.54 -10.32 -4.35
CA GLN A 94 9.27 -9.64 -3.29
C GLN A 94 8.45 -8.44 -2.83
N PHE A 95 8.33 -8.28 -1.51
CA PHE A 95 7.61 -7.18 -0.91
C PHE A 95 8.57 -6.02 -0.64
N GLY A 96 8.17 -4.84 -1.08
CA GLY A 96 8.85 -3.59 -0.87
C GLY A 96 8.21 -2.77 0.27
N PRO A 97 8.37 -1.45 0.25
CA PRO A 97 7.77 -0.55 1.21
C PRO A 97 6.27 -0.71 1.32
N THR A 98 5.78 -0.57 2.55
CA THR A 98 4.35 -0.58 2.86
C THR A 98 3.99 0.73 3.55
N SER A 99 2.92 1.38 3.09
CA SER A 99 2.34 2.56 3.74
C SER A 99 0.95 2.24 4.25
N LEU A 100 0.64 2.69 5.46
CA LEU A 100 -0.66 2.51 6.10
C LEU A 100 -1.30 3.88 6.36
N GLU A 101 -2.53 4.04 5.89
CA GLU A 101 -3.36 5.21 6.17
C GLU A 101 -4.74 4.75 6.67
N PHE A 102 -4.96 4.83 7.97
CA PHE A 102 -6.20 4.37 8.63
C PHE A 102 -6.56 2.92 8.28
N HIS A 103 -7.55 2.71 7.41
CA HIS A 103 -8.05 1.41 6.98
C HIS A 103 -7.58 1.03 5.57
N ARG A 104 -6.68 1.80 4.99
CA ARG A 104 -6.10 1.57 3.66
C ARG A 104 -4.61 1.39 3.77
N ALA A 105 -4.08 0.43 3.04
CA ALA A 105 -2.64 0.23 2.92
C ALA A 105 -2.24 0.17 1.45
N THR A 106 -1.03 0.63 1.15
CA THR A 106 -0.38 0.41 -0.14
C THR A 106 0.87 -0.42 0.09
N VAL A 107 1.07 -1.43 -0.76
CA VAL A 107 2.21 -2.33 -0.71
C VAL A 107 2.90 -2.34 -2.07
N GLU A 108 4.16 -1.98 -2.10
CA GLU A 108 4.99 -2.19 -3.28
C GLU A 108 5.36 -3.67 -3.38
N VAL A 109 5.25 -4.22 -4.57
CA VAL A 109 5.56 -5.62 -4.84
C VAL A 109 6.39 -5.69 -6.11
N TYR A 110 7.42 -6.49 -6.10
CA TYR A 110 8.25 -6.79 -7.25
C TYR A 110 7.93 -8.21 -7.73
N LEU A 111 7.36 -8.30 -8.93
CA LEU A 111 7.04 -9.55 -9.60
C LEU A 111 8.28 -10.00 -10.35
N ILE A 112 8.79 -11.20 -10.09
CA ILE A 112 10.01 -11.73 -10.69
C ILE A 112 9.65 -12.90 -11.59
N SER A 113 10.01 -12.80 -12.88
CA SER A 113 9.83 -13.87 -13.87
C SER A 113 10.95 -14.91 -13.81
N ASP A 114 10.78 -16.03 -14.50
CA ASP A 114 11.81 -17.09 -14.67
C ASP A 114 13.10 -16.55 -15.27
N SER A 115 13.01 -15.55 -16.15
CA SER A 115 14.17 -14.91 -16.76
C SER A 115 14.90 -13.95 -15.83
N GLY A 116 14.39 -13.75 -14.61
CA GLY A 116 14.92 -12.77 -13.66
C GLY A 116 14.46 -11.34 -13.94
N GLN A 117 13.54 -11.12 -14.87
CA GLN A 117 12.96 -9.80 -15.12
C GLN A 117 12.11 -9.40 -13.89
N VAL A 118 12.34 -8.18 -13.42
CA VAL A 118 11.60 -7.59 -12.29
C VAL A 118 10.57 -6.60 -12.81
N THR A 119 9.32 -6.80 -12.46
CA THR A 119 8.20 -5.93 -12.84
C THR A 119 7.60 -5.35 -11.56
N PRO A 120 7.66 -4.03 -11.36
CA PRO A 120 7.09 -3.41 -10.17
C PRO A 120 5.56 -3.37 -10.24
N ALA A 121 4.93 -3.55 -9.10
CA ALA A 121 3.48 -3.49 -8.93
C ALA A 121 3.12 -2.78 -7.63
N LEU A 122 1.95 -2.16 -7.59
CA LEU A 122 1.40 -1.53 -6.40
C LEU A 122 0.06 -2.17 -6.07
N PHE A 123 -0.04 -2.70 -4.86
CA PHE A 123 -1.29 -3.17 -4.31
C PHE A 123 -1.89 -2.10 -3.40
N THR A 124 -3.14 -1.77 -3.63
CA THR A 124 -3.95 -0.98 -2.69
C THR A 124 -4.89 -1.93 -1.98
N MET A 125 -4.86 -1.90 -0.67
CA MET A 125 -5.62 -2.78 0.19
C MET A 125 -6.51 -1.98 1.13
N ILE A 126 -7.65 -2.54 1.48
CA ILE A 126 -8.60 -1.97 2.43
C ILE A 126 -8.92 -2.99 3.52
N GLN A 127 -9.12 -2.49 4.74
CA GLN A 127 -9.54 -3.33 5.85
C GLN A 127 -11.08 -3.38 5.94
N GLU A 128 -11.65 -4.57 5.77
CA GLU A 128 -13.09 -4.84 5.86
C GLU A 128 -13.34 -5.86 6.95
N ASN A 129 -14.13 -5.50 7.97
CA ASN A 129 -14.45 -6.37 9.11
C ASN A 129 -13.21 -7.00 9.77
N GLY A 130 -12.14 -6.22 9.91
CA GLY A 130 -10.86 -6.68 10.48
C GLY A 130 -9.98 -7.51 9.54
N LEU A 131 -10.41 -7.77 8.31
CA LEU A 131 -9.65 -8.51 7.30
C LEU A 131 -9.16 -7.59 6.19
N TRP A 132 -7.93 -7.78 5.76
CA TRP A 132 -7.38 -7.07 4.61
C TRP A 132 -7.91 -7.65 3.31
N ARG A 133 -8.31 -6.78 2.38
CA ARG A 133 -8.82 -7.11 1.05
C ARG A 133 -8.12 -6.28 -0.01
N ILE A 134 -7.98 -6.81 -1.21
CA ILE A 134 -7.34 -6.11 -2.32
C ILE A 134 -8.38 -5.24 -3.02
N GLU A 135 -8.15 -3.93 -3.01
CA GLU A 135 -9.02 -2.94 -3.66
C GLU A 135 -8.56 -2.61 -5.06
N ASN A 136 -7.24 -2.55 -5.27
CA ASN A 136 -6.65 -2.27 -6.57
C ASN A 136 -5.28 -2.93 -6.69
N PHE A 137 -4.88 -3.18 -7.92
CA PHE A 137 -3.59 -3.74 -8.29
C PHE A 137 -3.16 -3.09 -9.60
N GLU A 138 -1.99 -2.48 -9.61
CA GLU A 138 -1.43 -1.80 -10.78
C GLU A 138 -0.03 -2.35 -11.05
N VAL A 139 0.25 -2.70 -12.31
CA VAL A 139 1.57 -3.14 -12.77
C VAL A 139 2.20 -1.99 -13.55
N TYR A 140 3.49 -1.78 -13.37
CA TYR A 140 4.24 -0.73 -14.03
C TYR A 140 5.36 -1.36 -14.88
N GLU A 141 5.55 -0.88 -16.10
CA GLU A 141 6.72 -1.27 -16.91
C GLU A 141 8.02 -0.75 -16.29
N THR A 142 7.96 0.47 -15.74
CA THR A 142 9.01 1.09 -14.95
C THR A 142 8.38 1.90 -13.84
N TRP A 143 9.04 1.97 -12.68
CA TRP A 143 8.53 2.76 -11.56
C TRP A 143 8.37 4.23 -11.97
N PRO A 144 7.20 4.84 -11.83
CA PRO A 144 7.01 6.23 -12.21
C PRO A 144 7.92 7.12 -11.37
N LEU A 145 8.87 7.79 -12.06
CA LEU A 145 9.80 8.74 -11.45
C LEU A 145 9.00 9.84 -10.72
N GLY A 146 9.05 9.84 -9.40
CA GLY A 146 8.41 10.85 -8.56
C GLY A 146 7.44 10.35 -7.50
N ARG A 147 7.02 9.10 -7.53
CA ARG A 147 6.24 8.50 -6.44
C ARG A 147 7.17 7.92 -5.38
N ARG A 148 7.88 8.77 -4.65
CA ARG A 148 8.44 8.37 -3.35
C ARG A 148 7.25 8.27 -2.40
N LEU A 149 6.93 7.08 -1.95
CA LEU A 149 6.05 6.92 -0.80
C LEU A 149 6.66 7.78 0.32
N ALA A 150 5.86 8.67 0.89
CA ALA A 150 6.29 9.52 1.98
C ALA A 150 6.71 8.62 3.15
N GLY A 151 8.02 8.40 3.32
CA GLY A 151 8.52 7.54 4.38
C GLY A 151 9.94 7.01 4.20
N SER A 152 10.54 7.02 3.02
CA SER A 152 11.95 6.62 2.90
C SER A 152 12.87 7.84 2.94
N SER A 153 13.12 8.37 4.13
CA SER A 153 14.32 9.13 4.41
C SER A 153 15.41 8.12 4.81
N VAL A 154 16.45 8.06 4.01
CA VAL A 154 17.75 7.49 4.41
C VAL A 154 18.36 8.37 5.48
#